data_fa152ae8fed8341f1dd8a92a0f31c408
#
_entry.id   fa152ae8fed8341f1dd8a92a0f31c408
#
_cell.length_a   1.000
_cell.length_b   1.000
_cell.length_c   1.000
_cell.angle_alpha   90.00
_cell.angle_beta   90.00
_cell.angle_gamma   90.00
#
_symmetry.space_group_name_H-M   'P 1'
#
loop_
_entity.id
_entity.type
_entity.pdbx_description
1 polymer ?
#
loop_
_entity_poly.entity_id
_entity_poly.type
_entity_poly.pdbx_seq_one_letter_code
_entity_poly.pdbx_strand_id
1 'polypeptide(L)'
;MSTLDELQTPALLADAEVLEHNLATMAAALPGARLRPHVKAHKCTALAHRQAAHGNRHFTCATLREVEGMAAAGLGDDLLLANEVLDTRRLARLNARVTVAVDSEATIAAAARGGMREVVIDVNVGLPRCGCMPEDAGRLADLARAKGLTVRGVMGYEGHVVGLEDRLTRERLCEESMLLLLTAHAQTGGELISAGGTGTYDCNVWANEIQAGSYVLMDNAYAKLGLPFRNGLSVLTTVISASAAYAVGDCGLKALGMDHGNPTIDAGTVLFCSDEHITFVPEHPVRVGDRVRVWPAHIDPTIAYHERLHLVSGEQVLETWAVDLRGW
;
A
#
# COMPACT_ATOMS: atom_id res chain seq x y z
N MET A 1 -24.39 -18.17 6.71
CA MET A 1 -23.31 -17.53 5.95
C MET A 1 -23.98 -16.72 4.85
N SER A 2 -23.60 -15.47 4.68
CA SER A 2 -24.15 -14.64 3.60
C SER A 2 -23.44 -14.96 2.27
N THR A 3 -24.14 -14.68 1.16
CA THR A 3 -23.64 -14.90 -0.19
C THR A 3 -23.40 -13.56 -0.90
N LEU A 4 -22.68 -13.59 -2.04
CA LEU A 4 -22.47 -12.39 -2.84
C LEU A 4 -23.78 -11.73 -3.27
N ASP A 5 -24.83 -12.52 -3.51
CA ASP A 5 -26.15 -12.01 -3.92
C ASP A 5 -26.84 -11.14 -2.85
N GLU A 6 -26.45 -11.29 -1.59
CA GLU A 6 -26.99 -10.51 -0.48
C GLU A 6 -26.24 -9.18 -0.26
N LEU A 7 -25.08 -8.98 -0.92
CA LEU A 7 -24.32 -7.76 -0.79
C LEU A 7 -24.96 -6.62 -1.59
N GLN A 8 -24.98 -5.44 -1.00
CA GLN A 8 -25.29 -4.22 -1.75
C GLN A 8 -24.08 -3.85 -2.61
N THR A 9 -24.30 -3.65 -3.90
CA THR A 9 -23.25 -3.17 -4.83
C THR A 9 -23.21 -1.64 -4.91
N PRO A 10 -22.05 -1.05 -5.26
CA PRO A 10 -20.78 -1.76 -5.47
C PRO A 10 -20.19 -2.27 -4.15
N ALA A 11 -19.63 -3.47 -4.15
CA ALA A 11 -19.04 -4.10 -2.96
C ALA A 11 -17.58 -4.52 -3.21
N LEU A 12 -16.67 -4.14 -2.29
CA LEU A 12 -15.26 -4.49 -2.37
C LEU A 12 -15.02 -5.90 -1.83
N LEU A 13 -14.40 -6.76 -2.64
CA LEU A 13 -14.14 -8.16 -2.33
C LEU A 13 -12.64 -8.45 -2.27
N ALA A 14 -12.24 -9.26 -1.30
CA ALA A 14 -10.94 -9.91 -1.22
C ALA A 14 -11.11 -11.42 -1.30
N ASP A 15 -10.45 -12.07 -2.24
CA ASP A 15 -10.43 -13.53 -2.33
C ASP A 15 -9.56 -14.12 -1.22
N ALA A 16 -10.13 -15.01 -0.40
CA ALA A 16 -9.48 -15.56 0.78
C ALA A 16 -8.29 -16.47 0.43
N GLU A 17 -8.43 -17.30 -0.61
CA GLU A 17 -7.35 -18.21 -1.02
C GLU A 17 -6.18 -17.42 -1.61
N VAL A 18 -6.49 -16.41 -2.44
CA VAL A 18 -5.49 -15.53 -3.04
C VAL A 18 -4.76 -14.71 -1.99
N LEU A 19 -5.49 -14.15 -1.03
CA LEU A 19 -4.89 -13.40 0.08
C LEU A 19 -3.89 -14.26 0.86
N GLU A 20 -4.28 -15.47 1.28
CA GLU A 20 -3.39 -16.37 2.03
C GLU A 20 -2.20 -16.83 1.19
N HIS A 21 -2.38 -17.10 -0.10
CA HIS A 21 -1.28 -17.39 -1.02
C HIS A 21 -0.28 -16.22 -1.08
N ASN A 22 -0.75 -14.99 -1.24
CA ASN A 22 0.10 -13.81 -1.35
C ASN A 22 0.85 -13.52 -0.03
N LEU A 23 0.17 -13.66 1.11
CA LEU A 23 0.79 -13.50 2.43
C LEU A 23 1.90 -14.53 2.66
N ALA A 24 1.62 -15.82 2.40
CA ALA A 24 2.60 -16.89 2.55
C ALA A 24 3.78 -16.73 1.60
N THR A 25 3.53 -16.35 0.34
CA THR A 25 4.57 -16.13 -0.68
C THR A 25 5.52 -15.01 -0.26
N MET A 26 4.99 -13.87 0.19
CA MET A 26 5.82 -12.74 0.63
C MET A 26 6.58 -13.06 1.92
N ALA A 27 5.94 -13.72 2.90
CA ALA A 27 6.60 -14.10 4.15
C ALA A 27 7.76 -15.10 3.93
N ALA A 28 7.63 -15.98 2.93
CA ALA A 28 8.72 -16.88 2.53
C ALA A 28 9.87 -16.13 1.83
N ALA A 29 9.56 -15.14 1.00
CA ALA A 29 10.56 -14.37 0.26
C ALA A 29 11.32 -13.38 1.17
N LEU A 30 10.62 -12.74 2.09
CA LEU A 30 11.16 -11.71 3.00
C LEU A 30 10.81 -12.08 4.46
N PRO A 31 11.51 -13.05 5.07
CA PRO A 31 11.20 -13.52 6.41
C PRO A 31 11.57 -12.49 7.50
N GLY A 32 10.74 -12.44 8.55
CA GLY A 32 11.00 -11.66 9.75
C GLY A 32 11.06 -10.16 9.50
N ALA A 33 12.14 -9.52 9.95
CA ALA A 33 12.33 -8.07 9.86
C ALA A 33 12.63 -7.55 8.45
N ARG A 34 12.85 -8.43 7.47
CA ARG A 34 13.06 -8.05 6.07
C ARG A 34 11.81 -7.45 5.41
N LEU A 35 10.62 -7.79 5.89
CA LEU A 35 9.36 -7.22 5.41
C LEU A 35 8.78 -6.27 6.46
N ARG A 36 8.54 -5.03 6.06
CA ARG A 36 7.73 -4.04 6.80
C ARG A 36 6.50 -3.69 5.96
N PRO A 37 5.39 -4.43 6.09
CA PRO A 37 4.22 -4.23 5.26
C PRO A 37 3.69 -2.80 5.30
N HIS A 38 3.39 -2.21 4.14
CA HIS A 38 2.84 -0.87 4.07
C HIS A 38 1.31 -0.92 4.08
N VAL A 39 0.70 -0.49 5.20
CA VAL A 39 -0.77 -0.58 5.41
C VAL A 39 -1.58 0.36 4.51
N LYS A 40 -0.94 1.37 3.88
CA LYS A 40 -1.65 2.29 2.96
C LYS A 40 -2.37 1.56 1.83
N ALA A 41 -1.83 0.39 1.41
CA ALA A 41 -2.39 -0.38 0.32
C ALA A 41 -3.77 -0.97 0.63
N HIS A 42 -4.07 -1.20 1.91
CA HIS A 42 -5.34 -1.83 2.30
C HIS A 42 -6.11 -1.10 3.40
N LYS A 43 -5.48 -0.23 4.18
CA LYS A 43 -6.11 0.60 5.22
C LYS A 43 -7.07 -0.17 6.16
N CYS A 44 -6.73 -1.41 6.50
CA CYS A 44 -7.58 -2.34 7.25
C CYS A 44 -6.77 -3.05 8.34
N THR A 45 -7.15 -2.84 9.60
CA THR A 45 -6.47 -3.48 10.75
C THR A 45 -6.68 -4.98 10.77
N ALA A 46 -7.85 -5.48 10.33
CA ALA A 46 -8.10 -6.93 10.25
C ALA A 46 -7.14 -7.61 9.27
N LEU A 47 -6.84 -6.99 8.11
CA LEU A 47 -5.85 -7.51 7.18
C LEU A 47 -4.43 -7.40 7.77
N ALA A 48 -4.10 -6.30 8.47
CA ALA A 48 -2.81 -6.16 9.15
C ALA A 48 -2.61 -7.26 10.23
N HIS A 49 -3.65 -7.67 10.94
CA HIS A 49 -3.60 -8.82 11.84
C HIS A 49 -3.29 -10.15 11.11
N ARG A 50 -3.81 -10.34 9.88
CA ARG A 50 -3.42 -11.50 9.04
C ARG A 50 -1.93 -11.44 8.70
N GLN A 51 -1.40 -10.26 8.32
CA GLN A 51 0.03 -10.08 8.09
C GLN A 51 0.86 -10.36 9.37
N ALA A 52 0.39 -9.92 10.54
CA ALA A 52 1.03 -10.21 11.82
C ALA A 52 1.06 -11.72 12.14
N ALA A 53 0.00 -12.45 11.78
CA ALA A 53 -0.04 -13.91 11.93
C ALA A 53 1.00 -14.64 11.05
N HIS A 54 1.41 -14.02 9.94
CA HIS A 54 2.54 -14.49 9.10
C HIS A 54 3.91 -14.02 9.60
N GLY A 55 4.00 -13.44 10.81
CA GLY A 55 5.26 -13.12 11.49
C GLY A 55 5.69 -11.65 11.39
N ASN A 56 4.91 -10.77 10.78
CA ASN A 56 5.24 -9.35 10.69
C ASN A 56 4.93 -8.63 12.00
N ARG A 57 5.94 -7.95 12.58
CA ARG A 57 5.77 -7.14 13.79
C ARG A 57 6.03 -5.65 13.57
N HIS A 58 6.47 -5.31 12.37
CA HIS A 58 6.80 -3.95 11.95
C HIS A 58 5.85 -3.57 10.82
N PHE A 59 5.36 -2.33 10.82
CA PHE A 59 4.47 -1.85 9.76
C PHE A 59 4.86 -0.45 9.32
N THR A 60 4.64 -0.15 8.04
CA THR A 60 4.75 1.18 7.49
C THR A 60 3.37 1.79 7.33
N CYS A 61 3.25 3.05 7.75
CA CYS A 61 2.06 3.88 7.65
C CYS A 61 2.36 5.11 6.78
N ALA A 62 1.37 5.63 6.07
CA ALA A 62 1.47 6.85 5.27
C ALA A 62 0.82 8.06 5.94
N THR A 63 -0.07 7.85 6.92
CA THR A 63 -0.82 8.92 7.56
C THR A 63 -0.83 8.78 9.09
N LEU A 64 -1.10 9.90 9.78
CA LEU A 64 -1.30 9.89 11.23
C LEU A 64 -2.45 8.95 11.62
N ARG A 65 -3.52 8.94 10.84
CA ARG A 65 -4.68 8.08 11.06
C ARG A 65 -4.32 6.59 11.05
N GLU A 66 -3.46 6.19 10.11
CA GLU A 66 -2.97 4.81 10.05
C GLU A 66 -2.15 4.43 11.29
N VAL A 67 -1.22 5.30 11.72
CA VAL A 67 -0.42 5.05 12.92
C VAL A 67 -1.30 4.91 14.17
N GLU A 68 -2.26 5.82 14.35
CA GLU A 68 -3.20 5.79 15.48
C GLU A 68 -4.06 4.53 15.48
N GLY A 69 -4.62 4.17 14.32
CA GLY A 69 -5.45 2.97 14.19
C GLY A 69 -4.67 1.68 14.40
N MET A 70 -3.45 1.58 13.87
CA MET A 70 -2.56 0.44 14.09
C MET A 70 -2.18 0.30 15.57
N ALA A 71 -1.82 1.40 16.23
CA ALA A 71 -1.54 1.40 17.68
C ALA A 71 -2.76 0.98 18.50
N ALA A 72 -3.95 1.50 18.17
CA ALA A 72 -5.21 1.15 18.83
C ALA A 72 -5.60 -0.33 18.63
N ALA A 73 -5.24 -0.91 17.48
CA ALA A 73 -5.46 -2.33 17.18
C ALA A 73 -4.43 -3.27 17.86
N GLY A 74 -3.48 -2.74 18.66
CA GLY A 74 -2.43 -3.55 19.29
C GLY A 74 -1.29 -3.95 18.36
N LEU A 75 -1.15 -3.28 17.22
CA LEU A 75 -0.10 -3.51 16.21
C LEU A 75 1.00 -2.42 16.26
N GLY A 76 1.26 -1.89 17.46
CA GLY A 76 2.18 -0.77 17.68
C GLY A 76 3.61 -1.15 18.08
N ASP A 77 4.05 -2.39 17.86
CA ASP A 77 5.38 -2.86 18.25
C ASP A 77 6.51 -2.05 17.60
N ASP A 78 6.40 -1.73 16.32
CA ASP A 78 7.30 -0.83 15.59
C ASP A 78 6.59 -0.29 14.34
N LEU A 79 6.17 0.97 14.40
CA LEU A 79 5.48 1.70 13.32
C LEU A 79 6.41 2.73 12.70
N LEU A 80 6.53 2.71 11.39
CA LEU A 80 7.21 3.74 10.60
C LEU A 80 6.16 4.61 9.90
N LEU A 81 6.08 5.88 10.25
CA LEU A 81 5.37 6.88 9.44
C LEU A 81 6.30 7.33 8.31
N ALA A 82 6.14 6.71 7.14
CA ALA A 82 6.92 7.01 5.94
C ALA A 82 6.35 8.21 5.18
N ASN A 83 6.23 9.31 5.87
CA ASN A 83 5.74 10.59 5.35
C ASN A 83 6.17 11.74 6.26
N GLU A 84 6.41 12.93 5.69
CA GLU A 84 6.77 14.14 6.41
C GLU A 84 5.53 14.79 7.01
N VAL A 85 5.60 15.08 8.30
CA VAL A 85 4.51 15.73 9.03
C VAL A 85 5.02 16.86 9.92
N LEU A 86 4.26 17.94 10.02
CA LEU A 86 4.63 19.11 10.82
C LEU A 86 3.98 19.13 12.22
N ASP A 87 3.06 18.22 12.51
CA ASP A 87 2.47 18.04 13.83
C ASP A 87 2.49 16.56 14.24
N THR A 88 3.42 16.21 15.12
CA THR A 88 3.62 14.85 15.63
C THR A 88 3.12 14.66 17.07
N ARG A 89 2.51 15.70 17.70
CA ARG A 89 2.09 15.67 19.13
C ARG A 89 1.15 14.53 19.45
N ARG A 90 0.30 14.13 18.51
CA ARG A 90 -0.63 12.99 18.68
C ARG A 90 0.11 11.67 18.75
N LEU A 91 1.13 11.49 17.91
CA LEU A 91 1.93 10.26 17.82
C LEU A 91 2.76 10.00 19.07
N ALA A 92 3.35 11.06 19.65
CA ALA A 92 4.19 10.94 20.84
C ALA A 92 3.44 10.45 22.10
N ARG A 93 2.10 10.44 22.08
CA ARG A 93 1.24 9.99 23.19
C ARG A 93 0.73 8.56 23.03
N LEU A 94 1.00 7.92 21.90
CA LEU A 94 0.54 6.57 21.62
C LEU A 94 1.33 5.55 22.45
N ASN A 95 0.66 4.49 22.87
CA ASN A 95 1.32 3.32 23.42
C ASN A 95 1.85 2.45 22.27
N ALA A 96 2.85 2.98 21.54
CA ALA A 96 3.46 2.36 20.38
C ALA A 96 4.89 2.88 20.21
N ARG A 97 5.76 2.08 19.62
CA ARG A 97 7.04 2.57 19.11
C ARG A 97 6.80 3.18 17.73
N VAL A 98 7.03 4.49 17.61
CA VAL A 98 6.78 5.23 16.37
C VAL A 98 8.05 5.94 15.91
N THR A 99 8.47 5.65 14.70
CA THR A 99 9.52 6.36 13.96
C THR A 99 8.86 7.25 12.91
N VAL A 100 9.29 8.49 12.75
CA VAL A 100 8.78 9.39 11.70
C VAL A 100 9.86 9.72 10.69
N ALA A 101 9.49 9.82 9.42
CA ALA A 101 10.36 10.29 8.36
C ALA A 101 10.60 11.80 8.50
N VAL A 102 11.83 12.22 8.24
CA VAL A 102 12.22 13.63 8.20
C VAL A 102 13.23 13.88 7.07
N ASP A 103 13.07 14.97 6.36
CA ASP A 103 13.90 15.33 5.19
C ASP A 103 14.48 16.76 5.25
N SER A 104 14.14 17.51 6.31
CA SER A 104 14.48 18.93 6.42
C SER A 104 14.62 19.38 7.87
N GLU A 105 15.24 20.53 8.07
CA GLU A 105 15.33 21.17 9.39
C GLU A 105 13.95 21.45 10.00
N ALA A 106 12.96 21.73 9.14
CA ALA A 106 11.59 22.00 9.57
C ALA A 106 10.89 20.75 10.13
N THR A 107 11.02 19.61 9.42
CA THR A 107 10.43 18.33 9.84
C THR A 107 11.14 17.77 11.08
N ILE A 108 12.48 17.90 11.17
CA ILE A 108 13.24 17.56 12.37
C ILE A 108 12.80 18.41 13.58
N ALA A 109 12.67 19.73 13.38
CA ALA A 109 12.22 20.61 14.44
C ALA A 109 10.76 20.30 14.88
N ALA A 110 9.89 19.92 13.93
CA ALA A 110 8.52 19.50 14.22
C ALA A 110 8.48 18.20 15.02
N ALA A 111 9.28 17.20 14.65
CA ALA A 111 9.39 15.94 15.37
C ALA A 111 9.86 16.15 16.81
N ALA A 112 10.94 16.94 17.02
CA ALA A 112 11.47 17.23 18.36
C ALA A 112 10.47 18.00 19.21
N ARG A 113 9.85 19.07 18.67
CA ARG A 113 8.81 19.84 19.41
C ARG A 113 7.57 19.00 19.73
N GLY A 114 7.23 18.06 18.86
CA GLY A 114 6.09 17.16 19.03
C GLY A 114 6.34 16.04 20.04
N GLY A 115 7.57 15.87 20.54
CA GLY A 115 7.92 14.87 21.56
C GLY A 115 8.24 13.50 20.97
N MET A 116 8.56 13.41 19.66
CA MET A 116 9.05 12.19 19.06
C MET A 116 10.42 11.81 19.64
N ARG A 117 10.72 10.51 19.63
CA ARG A 117 12.00 9.97 20.09
C ARG A 117 12.86 9.47 18.95
N GLU A 118 12.25 8.91 17.92
CA GLU A 118 12.92 8.23 16.83
C GLU A 118 12.53 8.84 15.49
N VAL A 119 13.52 9.01 14.63
CA VAL A 119 13.34 9.47 13.25
C VAL A 119 14.16 8.62 12.29
N VAL A 120 13.76 8.62 11.03
CA VAL A 120 14.54 8.12 9.90
C VAL A 120 14.71 9.25 8.90
N ILE A 121 15.90 9.36 8.30
CA ILE A 121 16.13 10.37 7.27
C ILE A 121 15.54 9.87 5.96
N ASP A 122 14.57 10.59 5.41
CA ASP A 122 14.05 10.32 4.07
C ASP A 122 14.97 10.91 3.01
N VAL A 123 15.32 10.12 2.02
CA VAL A 123 16.30 10.44 0.97
C VAL A 123 15.65 10.34 -0.40
N ASN A 124 15.81 11.37 -1.22
CA ASN A 124 15.41 11.34 -2.61
C ASN A 124 16.34 10.41 -3.41
N VAL A 125 15.78 9.28 -3.81
CA VAL A 125 16.48 8.24 -4.59
C VAL A 125 16.08 8.25 -6.08
N GLY A 126 15.49 9.35 -6.55
CA GLY A 126 15.14 9.54 -7.96
C GLY A 126 13.67 9.87 -8.22
N LEU A 127 12.76 9.58 -7.29
CA LEU A 127 11.35 10.02 -7.38
C LEU A 127 11.26 11.48 -6.89
N PRO A 128 10.84 12.45 -7.73
CA PRO A 128 10.71 13.85 -7.32
C PRO A 128 9.48 14.08 -6.44
N ARG A 129 9.57 13.69 -5.16
CA ARG A 129 8.50 13.82 -4.18
C ARG A 129 9.04 14.42 -2.89
N CYS A 130 9.19 13.64 -1.83
CA CYS A 130 9.85 14.00 -0.58
C CYS A 130 11.29 13.45 -0.57
N GLY A 131 12.01 13.76 0.50
CA GLY A 131 13.36 13.29 0.74
C GLY A 131 14.42 14.34 0.46
N CYS A 132 15.42 14.43 1.34
CA CYS A 132 16.59 15.29 1.15
C CYS A 132 17.51 14.71 0.06
N MET A 133 18.41 15.55 -0.43
CA MET A 133 19.48 15.06 -1.31
C MET A 133 20.43 14.15 -0.51
N PRO A 134 21.01 13.11 -1.12
CA PRO A 134 21.89 12.16 -0.43
C PRO A 134 23.05 12.83 0.31
N GLU A 135 23.62 13.90 -0.25
CA GLU A 135 24.72 14.68 0.36
C GLU A 135 24.32 15.47 1.61
N ASP A 136 23.02 15.78 1.78
CA ASP A 136 22.51 16.49 2.96
C ASP A 136 22.16 15.56 4.13
N ALA A 137 22.03 14.26 3.89
CA ALA A 137 21.51 13.30 4.86
C ALA A 137 22.33 13.25 6.16
N GLY A 138 23.65 13.28 6.07
CA GLY A 138 24.53 13.30 7.25
C GLY A 138 24.35 14.56 8.10
N ARG A 139 24.28 15.73 7.49
CA ARG A 139 24.03 17.01 8.17
C ARG A 139 22.68 17.02 8.89
N LEU A 140 21.63 16.50 8.23
CA LEU A 140 20.30 16.42 8.83
C LEU A 140 20.25 15.40 9.99
N ALA A 141 20.95 14.28 9.85
CA ALA A 141 21.07 13.30 10.92
C ALA A 141 21.76 13.90 12.17
N ASP A 142 22.84 14.66 11.99
CA ASP A 142 23.53 15.34 13.10
C ASP A 142 22.64 16.40 13.75
N LEU A 143 21.88 17.16 12.95
CA LEU A 143 20.91 18.11 13.49
C LEU A 143 19.80 17.40 14.30
N ALA A 144 19.31 16.26 13.83
CA ALA A 144 18.30 15.48 14.55
C ALA A 144 18.85 15.00 15.91
N ARG A 145 20.09 14.46 15.92
CA ARG A 145 20.77 14.03 17.15
C ARG A 145 21.00 15.20 18.12
N ALA A 146 21.42 16.37 17.59
CA ALA A 146 21.57 17.58 18.40
C ALA A 146 20.28 18.07 19.05
N LYS A 147 19.13 17.72 18.48
CA LYS A 147 17.79 17.98 19.06
C LYS A 147 17.30 16.85 19.98
N GLY A 148 18.12 15.85 20.28
CA GLY A 148 17.80 14.74 21.17
C GLY A 148 17.01 13.61 20.52
N LEU A 149 16.92 13.56 19.19
CA LEU A 149 16.25 12.49 18.46
C LEU A 149 17.24 11.34 18.18
N THR A 150 16.76 10.13 18.29
CA THR A 150 17.47 8.93 17.81
C THR A 150 17.25 8.78 16.30
N VAL A 151 18.32 8.81 15.52
CA VAL A 151 18.27 8.57 14.07
C VAL A 151 18.46 7.08 13.83
N ARG A 152 17.41 6.40 13.38
CA ARG A 152 17.38 4.95 13.16
C ARG A 152 18.09 4.54 11.86
N GLY A 153 18.30 5.46 10.94
CA GLY A 153 18.90 5.18 9.64
C GLY A 153 18.30 6.04 8.55
N VAL A 154 18.18 5.46 7.37
CA VAL A 154 17.64 6.11 6.18
C VAL A 154 16.44 5.36 5.61
N MET A 155 15.56 6.07 4.95
CA MET A 155 14.57 5.50 4.04
C MET A 155 14.63 6.19 2.68
N GLY A 156 14.18 5.50 1.64
CA GLY A 156 14.01 6.06 0.30
C GLY A 156 13.06 5.19 -0.49
N TYR A 157 12.29 5.80 -1.38
CA TYR A 157 11.31 5.05 -2.17
C TYR A 157 11.55 5.25 -3.67
N GLU A 158 11.92 4.16 -4.33
CA GLU A 158 12.12 4.09 -5.77
C GLU A 158 10.79 3.93 -6.54
N GLY A 159 9.81 4.79 -6.23
CA GLY A 159 8.45 4.71 -6.79
C GLY A 159 8.37 4.87 -8.32
N HIS A 160 9.36 5.51 -8.93
CA HIS A 160 9.48 5.61 -10.38
C HIS A 160 9.94 4.29 -11.04
N VAL A 161 10.33 3.31 -10.23
CA VAL A 161 10.88 2.01 -10.67
C VAL A 161 9.90 0.88 -10.47
N VAL A 162 9.15 0.87 -9.36
CA VAL A 162 8.35 -0.30 -8.91
C VAL A 162 7.28 -0.77 -9.90
N GLY A 163 6.85 0.08 -10.84
CA GLY A 163 5.83 -0.23 -11.85
C GLY A 163 6.38 -0.55 -13.25
N LEU A 164 7.70 -0.58 -13.44
CA LEU A 164 8.30 -0.85 -14.74
C LEU A 164 8.12 -2.32 -15.13
N GLU A 165 7.51 -2.56 -16.29
CA GLU A 165 7.25 -3.93 -16.77
C GLU A 165 8.54 -4.65 -17.14
N ASP A 166 9.50 -3.95 -17.80
CA ASP A 166 10.80 -4.54 -18.17
C ASP A 166 11.65 -4.85 -16.92
N ARG A 167 11.85 -6.12 -16.67
CA ARG A 167 12.55 -6.64 -15.49
C ARG A 167 13.98 -6.12 -15.37
N LEU A 168 14.75 -6.14 -16.46
CA LEU A 168 16.16 -5.73 -16.45
C LEU A 168 16.31 -4.24 -16.18
N THR A 169 15.46 -3.41 -16.77
CA THR A 169 15.42 -1.97 -16.50
C THR A 169 15.02 -1.70 -15.05
N ARG A 170 14.03 -2.43 -14.53
CA ARG A 170 13.59 -2.31 -13.13
C ARG A 170 14.72 -2.65 -12.15
N GLU A 171 15.46 -3.74 -12.38
CA GLU A 171 16.60 -4.14 -11.54
C GLU A 171 17.71 -3.08 -11.56
N ARG A 172 18.12 -2.62 -12.75
CA ARG A 172 19.17 -1.61 -12.90
C ARG A 172 18.81 -0.28 -12.22
N LEU A 173 17.59 0.23 -12.43
CA LEU A 173 17.17 1.48 -11.82
C LEU A 173 16.93 1.34 -10.31
N CYS A 174 16.55 0.17 -9.83
CA CYS A 174 16.50 -0.13 -8.39
C CYS A 174 17.91 -0.05 -7.79
N GLU A 175 18.92 -0.65 -8.42
CA GLU A 175 20.32 -0.54 -8.00
C GLU A 175 20.78 0.92 -7.96
N GLU A 176 20.55 1.68 -9.02
CA GLU A 176 20.93 3.11 -9.08
C GLU A 176 20.30 3.90 -7.93
N SER A 177 19.01 3.68 -7.64
CA SER A 177 18.32 4.30 -6.51
C SER A 177 18.91 3.88 -5.16
N MET A 178 19.26 2.61 -5.01
CA MET A 178 19.83 2.10 -3.76
C MET A 178 21.26 2.59 -3.53
N LEU A 179 22.06 2.83 -4.56
CA LEU A 179 23.39 3.45 -4.43
C LEU A 179 23.30 4.86 -3.83
N LEU A 180 22.29 5.64 -4.20
CA LEU A 180 22.02 6.94 -3.58
C LEU A 180 21.65 6.78 -2.09
N LEU A 181 20.78 5.82 -1.77
CA LEU A 181 20.38 5.55 -0.39
C LEU A 181 21.54 5.08 0.49
N LEU A 182 22.39 4.19 -0.03
CA LEU A 182 23.57 3.68 0.66
C LEU A 182 24.62 4.79 0.88
N THR A 183 24.77 5.71 -0.08
CA THR A 183 25.65 6.89 0.07
C THR A 183 25.18 7.78 1.23
N ALA A 184 23.87 8.01 1.33
CA ALA A 184 23.26 8.73 2.43
C ALA A 184 23.42 7.97 3.76
N HIS A 185 23.20 6.64 3.76
CA HIS A 185 23.35 5.81 4.96
C HIS A 185 24.79 5.81 5.51
N ALA A 186 25.79 5.80 4.64
CA ALA A 186 27.19 5.87 5.07
C ALA A 186 27.51 7.15 5.88
N GLN A 187 26.81 8.25 5.63
CA GLN A 187 26.93 9.51 6.36
C GLN A 187 26.00 9.57 7.59
N THR A 188 24.84 8.91 7.50
CA THR A 188 23.79 8.94 8.52
C THR A 188 24.02 7.89 9.61
N GLY A 189 24.42 6.68 9.24
CA GLY A 189 24.46 5.53 10.14
C GLY A 189 23.06 5.07 10.55
N GLY A 190 22.98 4.26 11.60
CA GLY A 190 21.74 3.68 12.12
C GLY A 190 21.51 2.26 11.61
N GLU A 191 20.47 1.60 12.16
CA GLU A 191 20.19 0.20 11.84
C GLU A 191 19.31 -0.01 10.61
N LEU A 192 18.56 1.04 10.19
CA LEU A 192 17.60 0.92 9.09
C LEU A 192 18.14 1.41 7.77
N ILE A 193 17.94 0.60 6.74
CA ILE A 193 17.96 0.97 5.33
C ILE A 193 16.63 0.49 4.79
N SER A 194 15.63 1.37 4.82
CA SER A 194 14.22 1.04 4.55
C SER A 194 13.83 1.54 3.16
N ALA A 195 13.39 0.65 2.28
CA ALA A 195 13.08 1.01 0.89
C ALA A 195 12.13 -0.02 0.25
N GLY A 196 11.94 0.09 -1.04
CA GLY A 196 11.26 -0.91 -1.83
C GLY A 196 9.74 -0.83 -1.80
N GLY A 197 9.16 -1.60 -2.70
CA GLY A 197 7.74 -1.81 -2.83
C GLY A 197 7.46 -3.19 -3.41
N THR A 198 6.20 -3.47 -3.73
CA THR A 198 5.80 -4.76 -4.30
C THR A 198 6.55 -5.08 -5.60
N GLY A 199 6.84 -4.09 -6.44
CA GLY A 199 7.50 -4.32 -7.72
C GLY A 199 9.02 -4.55 -7.65
N THR A 200 9.66 -4.20 -6.53
CA THR A 200 11.12 -4.32 -6.34
C THR A 200 11.50 -5.25 -5.18
N TYR A 201 10.52 -5.91 -4.55
CA TYR A 201 10.72 -6.70 -3.33
C TYR A 201 11.79 -7.80 -3.47
N ASP A 202 11.95 -8.36 -4.65
CA ASP A 202 12.84 -9.48 -4.96
C ASP A 202 14.16 -9.06 -5.60
N CYS A 203 14.25 -7.85 -6.12
CA CYS A 203 15.49 -7.30 -6.69
C CYS A 203 16.18 -6.26 -5.80
N ASN A 204 15.49 -5.68 -4.82
CA ASN A 204 16.10 -4.77 -3.85
C ASN A 204 16.82 -5.56 -2.74
N VAL A 205 18.08 -5.91 -2.99
CA VAL A 205 18.91 -6.67 -2.05
C VAL A 205 19.73 -5.79 -1.11
N TRP A 206 19.74 -4.48 -1.31
CA TRP A 206 20.54 -3.49 -0.57
C TRP A 206 19.84 -2.99 0.69
N ALA A 207 18.52 -2.80 0.63
CA ALA A 207 17.73 -2.44 1.80
C ALA A 207 17.67 -3.61 2.78
N ASN A 208 17.69 -3.32 4.08
CA ASN A 208 17.53 -4.37 5.10
C ASN A 208 16.07 -4.58 5.51
N GLU A 209 15.16 -3.67 5.14
CA GLU A 209 13.71 -3.89 5.20
C GLU A 209 12.99 -3.33 3.96
N ILE A 210 11.99 -4.05 3.49
CA ILE A 210 11.20 -3.74 2.29
C ILE A 210 9.78 -3.33 2.67
N GLN A 211 9.34 -2.17 2.17
CA GLN A 211 8.03 -1.56 2.49
C GLN A 211 6.93 -1.98 1.51
N ALA A 212 6.85 -3.25 1.12
CA ALA A 212 5.84 -3.72 0.18
C ALA A 212 4.42 -3.69 0.79
N GLY A 213 3.43 -3.25 0.04
CA GLY A 213 2.02 -3.17 0.49
C GLY A 213 1.05 -3.87 -0.45
N SER A 214 1.05 -3.52 -1.73
CA SER A 214 0.06 -3.97 -2.72
C SER A 214 0.07 -5.47 -3.00
N TYR A 215 1.15 -6.18 -2.64
CA TYR A 215 1.27 -7.63 -2.82
C TYR A 215 0.12 -8.42 -2.20
N VAL A 216 -0.50 -7.92 -1.14
CA VAL A 216 -1.54 -8.64 -0.38
C VAL A 216 -2.73 -9.06 -1.25
N LEU A 217 -3.16 -8.19 -2.17
CA LEU A 217 -4.32 -8.41 -3.03
C LEU A 217 -4.04 -8.10 -4.49
N MET A 218 -2.93 -7.41 -4.80
CA MET A 218 -2.54 -6.99 -6.15
C MET A 218 -3.58 -6.12 -6.84
N ASP A 219 -3.28 -5.71 -8.06
CA ASP A 219 -4.15 -5.02 -9.00
C ASP A 219 -3.68 -5.26 -10.44
N ASN A 220 -4.41 -4.71 -11.42
CA ASN A 220 -4.09 -4.90 -12.83
C ASN A 220 -2.75 -4.26 -13.24
N ALA A 221 -2.29 -3.21 -12.57
CA ALA A 221 -0.98 -2.61 -12.86
C ALA A 221 0.16 -3.53 -12.42
N TYR A 222 0.10 -4.06 -11.19
CA TYR A 222 1.10 -5.00 -10.70
C TYR A 222 1.04 -6.38 -11.38
N ALA A 223 -0.12 -6.82 -11.85
CA ALA A 223 -0.27 -8.10 -12.57
C ALA A 223 0.62 -8.20 -13.81
N LYS A 224 0.95 -7.06 -14.43
CA LYS A 224 1.82 -6.99 -15.63
C LYS A 224 3.29 -7.27 -15.34
N LEU A 225 3.71 -7.25 -14.08
CA LEU A 225 5.12 -7.34 -13.70
C LEU A 225 5.65 -8.77 -13.64
N GLY A 226 4.79 -9.80 -13.83
CA GLY A 226 5.18 -11.21 -13.76
C GLY A 226 5.62 -11.67 -12.37
N LEU A 227 5.10 -11.05 -11.30
CA LEU A 227 5.39 -11.41 -9.92
C LEU A 227 4.60 -12.67 -9.50
N PRO A 228 5.02 -13.41 -8.45
CA PRO A 228 4.35 -14.65 -8.04
C PRO A 228 3.04 -14.42 -7.29
N PHE A 229 2.63 -13.17 -7.10
CA PHE A 229 1.39 -12.79 -6.44
C PHE A 229 0.22 -12.82 -7.41
N ARG A 230 -0.97 -13.08 -6.87
CA ARG A 230 -2.22 -13.21 -7.64
C ARG A 230 -3.14 -12.03 -7.37
N ASN A 231 -3.95 -11.63 -8.35
CA ASN A 231 -4.99 -10.63 -8.15
C ASN A 231 -6.11 -11.23 -7.29
N GLY A 232 -6.35 -10.64 -6.13
CA GLY A 232 -7.40 -11.05 -5.19
C GLY A 232 -8.40 -9.95 -4.86
N LEU A 233 -8.17 -8.71 -5.36
CA LEU A 233 -9.06 -7.59 -5.15
C LEU A 233 -10.01 -7.42 -6.33
N SER A 234 -11.32 -7.37 -6.08
CA SER A 234 -12.31 -7.02 -7.08
C SER A 234 -13.42 -6.17 -6.47
N VAL A 235 -14.19 -5.48 -7.33
CA VAL A 235 -15.42 -4.79 -6.96
C VAL A 235 -16.58 -5.52 -7.61
N LEU A 236 -17.50 -6.02 -6.80
CA LEU A 236 -18.75 -6.61 -7.27
C LEU A 236 -19.68 -5.49 -7.75
N THR A 237 -20.17 -5.57 -8.96
CA THR A 237 -21.14 -4.63 -9.55
C THR A 237 -22.39 -5.36 -10.01
N THR A 238 -23.51 -4.66 -9.99
CA THR A 238 -24.78 -5.17 -10.57
C THR A 238 -24.98 -4.52 -11.95
N VAL A 239 -25.32 -5.32 -12.93
CA VAL A 239 -25.78 -4.83 -14.24
C VAL A 239 -27.13 -4.13 -14.06
N ILE A 240 -27.17 -2.82 -14.26
CA ILE A 240 -28.39 -2.00 -14.07
C ILE A 240 -29.05 -1.60 -15.38
N SER A 241 -28.33 -1.73 -16.49
CA SER A 241 -28.88 -1.50 -17.85
C SER A 241 -28.18 -2.42 -18.83
N ALA A 242 -28.94 -2.93 -19.80
CA ALA A 242 -28.41 -3.78 -20.86
C ALA A 242 -29.12 -3.46 -22.19
N SER A 243 -28.32 -3.43 -23.25
CA SER A 243 -28.77 -3.23 -24.65
C SER A 243 -28.12 -4.29 -25.54
N ALA A 244 -28.42 -4.25 -26.82
CA ALA A 244 -27.78 -5.14 -27.78
C ALA A 244 -26.30 -4.82 -28.02
N ALA A 245 -25.86 -3.61 -27.69
CA ALA A 245 -24.51 -3.11 -27.99
C ALA A 245 -23.61 -3.00 -26.74
N TYR A 246 -24.18 -2.76 -25.56
CA TYR A 246 -23.43 -2.57 -24.32
C TYR A 246 -24.29 -2.84 -23.08
N ALA A 247 -23.62 -3.04 -21.97
CA ALA A 247 -24.22 -3.13 -20.66
C ALA A 247 -23.56 -2.10 -19.70
N VAL A 248 -24.28 -1.79 -18.61
CA VAL A 248 -23.84 -0.81 -17.61
C VAL A 248 -23.94 -1.42 -16.22
N GLY A 249 -22.86 -1.36 -15.48
CA GLY A 249 -22.80 -1.73 -14.05
C GLY A 249 -22.87 -0.49 -13.16
N ASP A 250 -23.30 -0.66 -11.90
CA ASP A 250 -23.47 0.38 -10.87
C ASP A 250 -22.18 0.75 -10.12
N CYS A 251 -21.02 0.58 -10.75
CA CYS A 251 -19.73 0.93 -10.20
C CYS A 251 -18.96 1.82 -11.18
N GLY A 252 -18.29 2.84 -10.71
CA GLY A 252 -17.54 3.78 -11.53
C GLY A 252 -16.36 4.40 -10.80
N LEU A 253 -15.97 5.61 -11.19
CA LEU A 253 -14.82 6.35 -10.66
C LEU A 253 -14.82 6.48 -9.12
N LYS A 254 -16.01 6.55 -8.51
CA LYS A 254 -16.13 6.67 -7.04
C LYS A 254 -16.00 5.34 -6.29
N ALA A 255 -15.89 4.23 -7.02
CA ALA A 255 -15.66 2.89 -6.46
C ALA A 255 -14.33 2.27 -6.92
N LEU A 256 -13.63 2.89 -7.87
CA LEU A 256 -12.44 2.34 -8.54
C LEU A 256 -11.32 3.36 -8.64
N GLY A 257 -10.11 2.99 -8.22
CA GLY A 257 -8.88 3.75 -8.49
C GLY A 257 -8.47 3.59 -9.94
N MET A 258 -8.50 4.68 -10.70
CA MET A 258 -8.24 4.70 -12.15
C MET A 258 -7.02 5.52 -12.55
N ASP A 259 -6.19 5.92 -11.60
CA ASP A 259 -4.95 6.67 -11.85
C ASP A 259 -3.87 5.83 -12.56
N HIS A 260 -3.97 4.48 -12.52
CA HIS A 260 -3.12 3.56 -13.27
C HIS A 260 -3.78 2.97 -14.53
N GLY A 261 -4.91 3.51 -14.95
CA GLY A 261 -5.63 3.09 -16.16
C GLY A 261 -7.03 2.54 -15.89
N ASN A 262 -7.61 1.93 -16.91
CA ASN A 262 -8.95 1.35 -16.83
C ASN A 262 -8.95 0.03 -16.05
N PRO A 263 -10.04 -0.28 -15.33
CA PRO A 263 -10.26 -1.61 -14.78
C PRO A 263 -10.53 -2.62 -15.90
N THR A 264 -10.50 -3.92 -15.56
CA THR A 264 -11.05 -4.98 -16.39
C THR A 264 -12.34 -5.56 -15.75
N ILE A 265 -13.12 -6.28 -16.51
CA ILE A 265 -14.41 -6.87 -16.07
C ILE A 265 -14.51 -8.31 -16.58
N ASP A 266 -15.01 -9.23 -15.76
CA ASP A 266 -15.12 -10.66 -16.15
C ASP A 266 -16.11 -10.90 -17.29
N ALA A 267 -17.08 -10.00 -17.48
CA ALA A 267 -18.17 -10.18 -18.44
C ALA A 267 -17.88 -9.60 -19.82
N GLY A 268 -16.71 -8.98 -20.06
CA GLY A 268 -16.45 -8.37 -21.38
C GLY A 268 -15.34 -7.33 -21.40
N THR A 269 -15.47 -6.35 -22.27
CA THR A 269 -14.49 -5.29 -22.46
C THR A 269 -15.02 -3.95 -22.01
N VAL A 270 -14.32 -3.28 -21.08
CA VAL A 270 -14.69 -1.96 -20.56
C VAL A 270 -14.52 -0.91 -21.68
N LEU A 271 -15.56 -0.13 -21.92
CA LEU A 271 -15.53 1.01 -22.82
C LEU A 271 -15.06 2.28 -22.08
N PHE A 272 -15.71 2.59 -20.98
CA PHE A 272 -15.36 3.71 -20.10
C PHE A 272 -16.04 3.59 -18.74
N CYS A 273 -15.54 4.36 -17.76
CA CYS A 273 -16.20 4.60 -16.48
C CYS A 273 -16.61 6.08 -16.38
N SER A 274 -17.79 6.32 -15.82
CA SER A 274 -18.21 7.62 -15.29
C SER A 274 -18.26 7.56 -13.76
N ASP A 275 -18.82 8.58 -13.11
CA ASP A 275 -18.77 8.67 -11.64
C ASP A 275 -19.29 7.42 -10.94
N GLU A 276 -20.48 6.95 -11.33
CA GLU A 276 -21.19 5.84 -10.68
C GLU A 276 -21.41 4.64 -11.62
N HIS A 277 -20.87 4.66 -12.83
CA HIS A 277 -21.19 3.66 -13.84
C HIS A 277 -19.96 3.15 -14.56
N ILE A 278 -19.92 1.85 -14.82
CA ILE A 278 -19.01 1.21 -15.76
C ILE A 278 -19.81 0.74 -16.98
N THR A 279 -19.39 1.18 -18.17
CA THR A 279 -19.96 0.74 -19.44
C THR A 279 -19.02 -0.25 -20.11
N PHE A 280 -19.55 -1.40 -20.52
CA PHE A 280 -18.76 -2.44 -21.15
C PHE A 280 -19.51 -3.15 -22.28
N VAL A 281 -18.76 -3.70 -23.24
CA VAL A 281 -19.29 -4.60 -24.27
C VAL A 281 -19.22 -6.02 -23.72
N PRO A 282 -20.37 -6.68 -23.49
CA PRO A 282 -20.37 -8.04 -22.96
C PRO A 282 -19.90 -9.06 -24.00
N GLU A 283 -19.09 -10.03 -23.58
CA GLU A 283 -18.69 -11.18 -24.42
C GLU A 283 -19.78 -12.23 -24.53
N HIS A 284 -20.66 -12.29 -23.55
CA HIS A 284 -21.82 -13.15 -23.48
C HIS A 284 -23.06 -12.36 -23.07
N PRO A 285 -24.29 -12.79 -23.45
CA PRO A 285 -25.50 -12.08 -23.06
C PRO A 285 -25.60 -11.89 -21.54
N VAL A 286 -25.77 -10.65 -21.12
CA VAL A 286 -25.99 -10.26 -19.71
C VAL A 286 -27.39 -9.67 -19.57
N ARG A 287 -27.95 -9.75 -18.36
CA ARG A 287 -29.28 -9.24 -18.00
C ARG A 287 -29.14 -8.20 -16.87
N VAL A 288 -30.12 -7.31 -16.82
CA VAL A 288 -30.28 -6.43 -15.65
C VAL A 288 -30.49 -7.32 -14.41
N GLY A 289 -29.69 -7.06 -13.37
CA GLY A 289 -29.64 -7.84 -12.15
C GLY A 289 -28.46 -8.82 -12.05
N ASP A 290 -27.79 -9.14 -13.17
CA ASP A 290 -26.60 -10.00 -13.12
C ASP A 290 -25.48 -9.34 -12.31
N ARG A 291 -24.73 -10.18 -11.57
CA ARG A 291 -23.58 -9.76 -10.76
C ARG A 291 -22.29 -10.04 -11.50
N VAL A 292 -21.39 -9.06 -11.56
CA VAL A 292 -20.13 -9.15 -12.30
C VAL A 292 -18.99 -8.58 -11.46
N ARG A 293 -17.79 -9.16 -11.56
CA ARG A 293 -16.59 -8.65 -10.89
C ARG A 293 -15.81 -7.70 -11.80
N VAL A 294 -15.41 -6.59 -11.23
CA VAL A 294 -14.55 -5.58 -11.84
C VAL A 294 -13.21 -5.60 -11.11
N TRP A 295 -12.12 -5.70 -11.86
CA TRP A 295 -10.75 -5.78 -11.35
C TRP A 295 -10.10 -4.41 -11.49
N PRO A 296 -9.78 -3.71 -10.38
CA PRO A 296 -9.27 -2.35 -10.43
C PRO A 296 -7.86 -2.28 -10.99
N ALA A 297 -7.55 -1.13 -11.58
CA ALA A 297 -6.20 -0.83 -12.06
C ALA A 297 -5.24 -0.49 -10.91
N HIS A 298 -5.73 0.04 -9.78
CA HIS A 298 -4.93 0.44 -8.63
C HIS A 298 -5.61 0.09 -7.31
N ILE A 299 -4.95 -0.72 -6.48
CA ILE A 299 -5.47 -1.20 -5.21
C ILE A 299 -5.68 -0.07 -4.19
N ASP A 300 -4.66 0.79 -3.97
CA ASP A 300 -4.63 1.76 -2.86
C ASP A 300 -5.87 2.69 -2.85
N PRO A 301 -6.17 3.47 -3.94
CA PRO A 301 -7.34 4.34 -3.94
C PRO A 301 -8.64 3.54 -3.98
N THR A 302 -8.68 2.37 -4.65
CA THR A 302 -9.90 1.54 -4.69
C THR A 302 -10.33 1.16 -3.29
N ILE A 303 -9.45 0.62 -2.47
CA ILE A 303 -9.80 0.24 -1.09
C ILE A 303 -10.23 1.47 -0.28
N ALA A 304 -9.53 2.60 -0.43
CA ALA A 304 -9.83 3.82 0.33
C ALA A 304 -11.23 4.40 0.05
N TYR A 305 -11.84 4.11 -1.10
CA TYR A 305 -13.20 4.56 -1.43
C TYR A 305 -14.29 3.76 -0.71
N HIS A 306 -13.99 2.53 -0.26
CA HIS A 306 -14.97 1.64 0.34
C HIS A 306 -14.87 1.63 1.87
N GLU A 307 -16.03 1.49 2.53
CA GLU A 307 -16.09 1.38 4.01
C GLU A 307 -15.81 -0.03 4.51
N ARG A 308 -16.05 -1.01 3.67
CA ARG A 308 -15.98 -2.44 4.02
C ARG A 308 -15.25 -3.21 2.95
N LEU A 309 -14.50 -4.21 3.39
CA LEU A 309 -13.86 -5.22 2.57
C LEU A 309 -14.46 -6.58 2.95
N HIS A 310 -15.03 -7.28 1.98
CA HIS A 310 -15.61 -8.59 2.18
C HIS A 310 -14.63 -9.68 1.78
N LEU A 311 -14.20 -10.49 2.76
CA LEU A 311 -13.40 -11.69 2.50
C LEU A 311 -14.31 -12.80 1.98
N VAL A 312 -14.02 -13.32 0.80
CA VAL A 312 -14.90 -14.25 0.10
C VAL A 312 -14.18 -15.53 -0.34
N SER A 313 -14.94 -16.63 -0.45
CA SER A 313 -14.49 -17.87 -1.07
C SER A 313 -15.59 -18.34 -2.04
N GLY A 314 -15.32 -18.29 -3.34
CA GLY A 314 -16.34 -18.47 -4.37
C GLY A 314 -17.47 -17.44 -4.20
N GLU A 315 -18.70 -17.93 -3.97
CA GLU A 315 -19.89 -17.10 -3.77
C GLU A 315 -20.20 -16.83 -2.29
N GLN A 316 -19.39 -17.33 -1.35
CA GLN A 316 -19.63 -17.19 0.07
C GLN A 316 -18.85 -16.03 0.66
N VAL A 317 -19.50 -15.19 1.47
CA VAL A 317 -18.88 -14.17 2.30
C VAL A 317 -18.47 -14.82 3.62
N LEU A 318 -17.16 -14.91 3.86
CA LEU A 318 -16.58 -15.50 5.08
C LEU A 318 -16.54 -14.49 6.23
N GLU A 319 -16.04 -13.30 5.95
CA GLU A 319 -15.86 -12.21 6.90
C GLU A 319 -16.16 -10.86 6.23
N THR A 320 -16.48 -9.85 7.02
CA THR A 320 -16.58 -8.47 6.56
C THR A 320 -15.76 -7.59 7.48
N TRP A 321 -14.77 -6.91 6.92
CA TRP A 321 -13.84 -6.05 7.65
C TRP A 321 -14.14 -4.58 7.37
N ALA A 322 -13.97 -3.74 8.39
CA ALA A 322 -13.97 -2.31 8.18
C ALA A 322 -12.66 -1.88 7.50
N VAL A 323 -12.73 -0.94 6.57
CA VAL A 323 -11.56 -0.21 6.06
C VAL A 323 -11.32 0.96 7.03
N ASP A 324 -10.88 0.62 8.24
CA ASP A 324 -10.92 1.48 9.44
C ASP A 324 -9.79 2.52 9.51
N LEU A 325 -8.74 2.35 8.68
CA LEU A 325 -7.62 3.27 8.58
C LEU A 325 -7.78 4.32 7.46
N ARG A 326 -8.91 4.35 6.77
CA ARG A 326 -9.16 5.36 5.73
C ARG A 326 -9.38 6.75 6.34
N GLY A 327 -9.18 7.78 5.54
CA GLY A 327 -9.12 9.17 6.00
C GLY A 327 -7.71 9.61 6.40
N TRP A 328 -7.60 10.79 7.02
CA TRP A 328 -6.33 11.49 7.30
C TRP A 328 -6.08 11.71 8.79
#